data_dd955659ce2ffb6a7a7f05eca5a2b9a8
#
_entry.id   dd955659ce2ffb6a7a7f05eca5a2b9a8
#
_cell.length_a   1.000
_cell.length_b   1.000
_cell.length_c   1.000
_cell.angle_alpha   90.00
_cell.angle_beta   90.00
_cell.angle_gamma   90.00
#
_symmetry.space_group_name_H-M   'P 1'
#
loop_
_entity.id
_entity.type
_entity.pdbx_description
1 polymer ?
#
loop_
_entity_poly.entity_id
_entity_poly.type
_entity_poly.pdbx_seq_one_letter_code
_entity_poly.pdbx_strand_id
1 'polypeptide(L)'
;MRIHNDITEIFGNTPLVRLNGVAEGLGATVLAKLEFYNPSASVKDRLGIAIVDAAEKSGELKPGGTIVEGTSGNTGIALAMVGAARGYRVILTMPETMSKERRMLLRAYGAELVLTPGSEGMKGAVSKAAEIVANTPGAVLAKQFENEANPAIHRATTGPEIWDDTEGAVDIFVSGIGTGGTITGAGRYLKERKPGLRVVAVEPAESPILNGGAPGPHKIQGIGANFVPDVLDREVYDEVIDVDITQSVQMARRLAAEEGILAGISSGATVTAALELAARPENAGKTIVVIVASFGERYLSTVLYEDLVD
;
A
#
# COMPACT_ATOMS: atom_id res chain seq x y z
N MET A 1 31.03 3.88 -3.52
CA MET A 1 30.17 4.06 -4.69
C MET A 1 29.02 3.08 -4.50
N ARG A 2 27.76 3.55 -4.51
CA ARG A 2 26.59 2.63 -4.43
C ARG A 2 26.14 2.32 -5.83
N ILE A 3 26.55 1.19 -6.35
CA ILE A 3 26.09 0.65 -7.65
C ILE A 3 25.24 -0.57 -7.30
N HIS A 4 23.97 -0.56 -7.73
CA HIS A 4 23.04 -1.66 -7.56
C HIS A 4 23.03 -2.55 -8.80
N ASN A 5 22.78 -3.85 -8.64
CA ASN A 5 22.75 -4.79 -9.75
C ASN A 5 21.48 -4.64 -10.59
N ASP A 6 20.36 -4.37 -9.94
CA ASP A 6 19.09 -4.10 -10.59
C ASP A 6 18.18 -3.20 -9.75
N ILE A 7 17.02 -2.84 -10.29
CA ILE A 7 16.07 -1.92 -9.69
C ILE A 7 15.46 -2.46 -8.40
N THR A 8 15.46 -3.77 -8.18
CA THR A 8 14.85 -4.39 -6.99
C THR A 8 15.72 -4.24 -5.73
N GLU A 9 16.97 -3.79 -5.86
CA GLU A 9 17.85 -3.50 -4.72
C GLU A 9 17.67 -2.11 -4.13
N ILE A 10 16.91 -1.21 -4.78
CA ILE A 10 16.80 0.20 -4.34
C ILE A 10 15.47 0.55 -3.67
N PHE A 11 14.68 -0.44 -3.27
CA PHE A 11 13.46 -0.19 -2.51
C PHE A 11 13.74 0.16 -1.06
N GLY A 12 12.78 0.78 -0.40
CA GLY A 12 12.90 1.17 1.00
C GLY A 12 13.72 2.47 1.19
N ASN A 13 14.13 2.72 2.42
CA ASN A 13 14.78 3.98 2.84
C ASN A 13 14.01 5.21 2.33
N THR A 14 12.69 5.12 2.34
CA THR A 14 11.80 6.18 1.88
C THR A 14 11.81 7.34 2.88
N PRO A 15 11.76 8.60 2.42
CA PRO A 15 11.92 9.74 3.31
C PRO A 15 10.72 9.96 4.22
N LEU A 16 10.98 10.52 5.42
CA LEU A 16 9.99 11.19 6.25
C LEU A 16 9.99 12.68 5.94
N VAL A 17 8.79 13.25 5.74
CA VAL A 17 8.61 14.69 5.51
C VAL A 17 7.63 15.24 6.53
N ARG A 18 8.00 16.33 7.22
CA ARG A 18 7.10 17.03 8.13
C ARG A 18 6.02 17.76 7.33
N LEU A 19 4.77 17.54 7.69
CA LEU A 19 3.63 18.30 7.16
C LEU A 19 3.52 19.62 7.93
N ASN A 20 3.44 20.72 7.22
CA ASN A 20 3.42 22.06 7.80
C ASN A 20 2.11 22.80 7.48
N GLY A 21 1.76 22.97 6.19
CA GLY A 21 0.57 23.69 5.76
C GLY A 21 -0.70 23.01 6.22
N VAL A 22 -0.90 21.73 5.85
CA VAL A 22 -2.10 20.99 6.25
C VAL A 22 -2.19 20.73 7.75
N ALA A 23 -1.06 20.80 8.48
CA ALA A 23 -0.96 20.58 9.92
C ALA A 23 -0.83 21.88 10.73
N GLU A 24 -1.00 23.05 10.11
CA GLU A 24 -0.87 24.34 10.78
C GLU A 24 -1.84 24.46 11.95
N GLY A 25 -1.34 24.91 13.11
CA GLY A 25 -2.12 25.12 14.32
C GLY A 25 -2.46 23.85 15.12
N LEU A 26 -2.03 22.65 14.66
CA LEU A 26 -2.24 21.41 15.40
C LEU A 26 -1.19 21.19 16.49
N GLY A 27 -1.59 20.49 17.55
CA GLY A 27 -0.74 20.28 18.73
C GLY A 27 0.37 19.25 18.57
N ALA A 28 0.24 18.32 17.62
CA ALA A 28 1.20 17.25 17.37
C ALA A 28 2.05 17.51 16.10
N THR A 29 3.22 16.91 16.03
CA THR A 29 4.04 16.88 14.80
C THR A 29 3.58 15.71 13.93
N VAL A 30 3.25 15.97 12.66
CA VAL A 30 2.87 14.94 11.70
C VAL A 30 3.96 14.76 10.65
N LEU A 31 4.45 13.53 10.51
CA LEU A 31 5.50 13.13 9.58
C LEU A 31 4.92 12.15 8.55
N ALA A 32 5.03 12.48 7.27
CA ALA A 32 4.60 11.66 6.16
C ALA A 32 5.72 10.73 5.69
N LYS A 33 5.54 9.41 5.76
CA LYS A 33 6.45 8.40 5.19
C LYS A 33 6.11 8.22 3.72
N LEU A 34 6.92 8.79 2.83
CA LEU A 34 6.64 8.89 1.40
C LEU A 34 6.99 7.59 0.66
N GLU A 35 6.14 6.58 0.72
CA GLU A 35 6.34 5.26 0.11
C GLU A 35 6.34 5.27 -1.43
N PHE A 36 5.96 6.37 -2.06
CA PHE A 36 6.05 6.53 -3.51
C PHE A 36 7.49 6.81 -4.01
N TYR A 37 8.46 6.96 -3.12
CA TYR A 37 9.89 6.97 -3.49
C TYR A 37 10.45 5.58 -3.78
N ASN A 38 9.67 4.52 -3.56
CA ASN A 38 10.02 3.20 -4.06
C ASN A 38 10.03 3.16 -5.61
N PRO A 39 10.76 2.23 -6.25
CA PRO A 39 11.05 2.21 -7.69
C PRO A 39 9.81 2.29 -8.61
N SER A 40 8.73 1.60 -8.28
CA SER A 40 7.48 1.67 -9.03
C SER A 40 6.44 2.60 -8.39
N ALA A 41 6.90 3.52 -7.56
CA ALA A 41 6.14 4.61 -6.95
C ALA A 41 5.00 4.16 -6.03
N SER A 42 5.20 3.10 -5.25
CA SER A 42 4.28 2.72 -4.17
C SER A 42 4.90 1.83 -3.08
N VAL A 43 4.21 1.77 -1.93
CA VAL A 43 4.52 0.85 -0.83
C VAL A 43 4.54 -0.64 -1.26
N LYS A 44 3.87 -0.98 -2.36
CA LYS A 44 3.76 -2.37 -2.84
C LYS A 44 5.04 -2.91 -3.45
N ASP A 45 6.03 -2.07 -3.73
CA ASP A 45 7.34 -2.52 -4.18
C ASP A 45 8.01 -3.39 -3.12
N ARG A 46 7.88 -3.01 -1.84
CA ARG A 46 8.37 -3.82 -0.72
C ARG A 46 7.77 -5.22 -0.72
N LEU A 47 6.45 -5.28 -0.82
CA LEU A 47 5.68 -6.52 -0.87
C LEU A 47 6.02 -7.36 -2.11
N GLY A 48 6.06 -6.76 -3.30
CA GLY A 48 6.34 -7.46 -4.55
C GLY A 48 7.71 -8.12 -4.54
N ILE A 49 8.73 -7.40 -4.07
CA ILE A 49 10.10 -7.93 -3.94
C ILE A 49 10.15 -9.06 -2.90
N ALA A 50 9.54 -8.85 -1.73
CA ALA A 50 9.57 -9.83 -0.64
C ALA A 50 8.88 -11.17 -0.99
N ILE A 51 7.76 -11.12 -1.72
CA ILE A 51 7.07 -12.34 -2.19
C ILE A 51 7.96 -13.12 -3.16
N VAL A 52 8.60 -12.42 -4.09
CA VAL A 52 9.48 -13.07 -5.06
C VAL A 52 10.72 -13.65 -4.37
N ASP A 53 11.36 -12.89 -3.47
CA ASP A 53 12.49 -13.37 -2.66
C ASP A 53 12.14 -14.63 -1.87
N ALA A 54 10.96 -14.65 -1.25
CA ALA A 54 10.50 -15.81 -0.48
C ALA A 54 10.27 -17.05 -1.38
N ALA A 55 9.67 -16.85 -2.56
CA ALA A 55 9.42 -17.92 -3.52
C ALA A 55 10.72 -18.47 -4.14
N GLU A 56 11.70 -17.60 -4.43
CA GLU A 56 13.05 -18.00 -4.85
C GLU A 56 13.75 -18.81 -3.77
N LYS A 57 13.74 -18.30 -2.53
CA LYS A 57 14.40 -18.93 -1.39
C LYS A 57 13.80 -20.30 -1.04
N SER A 58 12.48 -20.44 -1.13
CA SER A 58 11.81 -21.75 -0.91
C SER A 58 12.05 -22.73 -2.06
N GLY A 59 12.49 -22.24 -3.22
CA GLY A 59 12.64 -23.00 -4.47
C GLY A 59 11.31 -23.27 -5.19
N GLU A 60 10.22 -22.65 -4.77
CA GLU A 60 8.92 -22.69 -5.45
C GLU A 60 8.99 -21.97 -6.80
N LEU A 61 9.61 -20.78 -6.83
CA LEU A 61 9.87 -20.04 -8.07
C LEU A 61 11.29 -20.35 -8.59
N LYS A 62 11.35 -20.94 -9.77
CA LYS A 62 12.61 -21.25 -10.46
C LYS A 62 13.02 -20.12 -11.41
N PRO A 63 14.32 -19.95 -11.75
CA PRO A 63 14.75 -19.00 -12.77
C PRO A 63 13.94 -19.12 -14.07
N GLY A 64 13.43 -18.00 -14.60
CA GLY A 64 12.54 -17.97 -15.75
C GLY A 64 11.11 -18.46 -15.48
N GLY A 65 10.77 -18.74 -14.24
CA GLY A 65 9.42 -19.18 -13.82
C GLY A 65 8.35 -18.13 -14.03
N THR A 66 7.12 -18.48 -13.65
CA THR A 66 5.94 -17.63 -13.86
C THR A 66 5.34 -17.20 -12.53
N ILE A 67 5.11 -15.89 -12.37
CA ILE A 67 4.42 -15.28 -11.24
C ILE A 67 3.01 -14.93 -11.71
N VAL A 68 2.00 -15.28 -10.92
CA VAL A 68 0.59 -14.98 -11.22
C VAL A 68 -0.04 -14.25 -10.05
N GLU A 69 -0.89 -13.25 -10.34
CA GLU A 69 -1.69 -12.58 -9.29
C GLU A 69 -2.99 -12.02 -9.86
N GLY A 70 -4.06 -12.15 -9.06
CA GLY A 70 -5.34 -11.50 -9.33
C GLY A 70 -5.35 -10.08 -8.76
N THR A 71 -4.90 -9.11 -9.52
CA THR A 71 -4.81 -7.72 -9.07
C THR A 71 -4.81 -6.72 -10.21
N SER A 72 -5.44 -5.59 -9.99
CA SER A 72 -5.38 -4.42 -10.86
C SER A 72 -4.62 -3.23 -10.23
N GLY A 73 -4.12 -3.43 -9.01
CA GLY A 73 -3.54 -2.37 -8.19
C GLY A 73 -2.02 -2.28 -8.27
N ASN A 74 -1.46 -1.57 -7.29
CA ASN A 74 -0.02 -1.32 -7.18
C ASN A 74 0.79 -2.61 -6.98
N THR A 75 0.20 -3.66 -6.42
CA THR A 75 0.84 -4.98 -6.30
C THR A 75 1.18 -5.56 -7.67
N GLY A 76 0.25 -5.49 -8.64
CA GLY A 76 0.53 -5.95 -10.00
C GLY A 76 1.67 -5.19 -10.67
N ILE A 77 1.77 -3.88 -10.41
CA ILE A 77 2.84 -3.03 -10.94
C ILE A 77 4.19 -3.44 -10.32
N ALA A 78 4.22 -3.64 -9.00
CA ALA A 78 5.42 -4.09 -8.30
C ALA A 78 5.89 -5.47 -8.80
N LEU A 79 4.98 -6.45 -8.92
CA LEU A 79 5.31 -7.77 -9.44
C LEU A 79 5.80 -7.72 -10.90
N ALA A 80 5.17 -6.88 -11.73
CA ALA A 80 5.60 -6.69 -13.13
C ALA A 80 7.00 -6.07 -13.21
N MET A 81 7.31 -5.08 -12.37
CA MET A 81 8.64 -4.49 -12.25
C MET A 81 9.68 -5.54 -11.84
N VAL A 82 9.40 -6.32 -10.80
CA VAL A 82 10.32 -7.38 -10.32
C VAL A 82 10.52 -8.44 -11.39
N GLY A 83 9.43 -8.87 -12.06
CA GLY A 83 9.52 -9.85 -13.14
C GLY A 83 10.39 -9.35 -14.30
N ALA A 84 10.22 -8.10 -14.72
CA ALA A 84 11.05 -7.48 -15.75
C ALA A 84 12.52 -7.43 -15.34
N ALA A 85 12.84 -7.06 -14.11
CA ALA A 85 14.19 -6.93 -13.61
C ALA A 85 14.90 -8.29 -13.46
N ARG A 86 14.17 -9.34 -13.03
CA ARG A 86 14.75 -10.66 -12.71
C ARG A 86 14.48 -11.74 -13.74
N GLY A 87 13.85 -11.40 -14.88
CA GLY A 87 13.61 -12.35 -15.97
C GLY A 87 12.50 -13.36 -15.69
N TYR A 88 11.49 -12.99 -14.91
CA TYR A 88 10.29 -13.80 -14.66
C TYR A 88 9.15 -13.42 -15.62
N ARG A 89 8.39 -14.40 -16.05
CA ARG A 89 7.10 -14.18 -16.70
C ARG A 89 6.07 -13.75 -15.65
N VAL A 90 5.32 -12.68 -15.90
CA VAL A 90 4.30 -12.20 -14.98
C VAL A 90 2.95 -12.22 -15.70
N ILE A 91 1.97 -12.89 -15.11
CA ILE A 91 0.59 -12.94 -15.58
C ILE A 91 -0.31 -12.29 -14.54
N LEU A 92 -1.02 -11.23 -14.93
CA LEU A 92 -1.94 -10.52 -14.06
C LEU A 92 -3.37 -10.66 -14.57
N THR A 93 -4.25 -11.10 -13.69
CA THR A 93 -5.68 -11.19 -14.01
C THR A 93 -6.43 -10.01 -13.39
N MET A 94 -7.33 -9.41 -14.14
CA MET A 94 -8.10 -8.25 -13.69
C MET A 94 -9.39 -8.09 -14.47
N PRO A 95 -10.43 -7.43 -13.91
CA PRO A 95 -11.63 -7.11 -14.64
C PRO A 95 -11.36 -6.21 -15.85
N GLU A 96 -12.09 -6.44 -16.94
CA GLU A 96 -11.99 -5.64 -18.17
C GLU A 96 -12.38 -4.16 -17.98
N THR A 97 -13.02 -3.83 -16.87
CA THR A 97 -13.40 -2.47 -16.48
C THR A 97 -12.23 -1.63 -15.98
N MET A 98 -11.05 -2.23 -15.77
CA MET A 98 -9.86 -1.48 -15.34
C MET A 98 -9.39 -0.49 -16.40
N SER A 99 -8.90 0.67 -15.95
CA SER A 99 -8.50 1.78 -16.82
C SER A 99 -7.45 1.37 -17.87
N LYS A 100 -7.49 2.04 -19.01
CA LYS A 100 -6.52 1.79 -20.10
C LYS A 100 -5.10 2.10 -19.67
N GLU A 101 -4.90 3.18 -18.93
CA GLU A 101 -3.60 3.65 -18.44
C GLU A 101 -2.96 2.59 -17.56
N ARG A 102 -3.72 1.98 -16.66
CA ARG A 102 -3.24 0.91 -15.80
C ARG A 102 -2.80 -0.32 -16.59
N ARG A 103 -3.61 -0.72 -17.57
CA ARG A 103 -3.24 -1.83 -18.47
C ARG A 103 -2.00 -1.52 -19.31
N MET A 104 -1.86 -0.27 -19.77
CA MET A 104 -0.68 0.17 -20.52
C MET A 104 0.57 0.11 -19.65
N LEU A 105 0.52 0.60 -18.41
CA LEU A 105 1.65 0.57 -17.47
C LEU A 105 2.13 -0.86 -17.21
N LEU A 106 1.23 -1.79 -16.96
CA LEU A 106 1.57 -3.19 -16.72
C LEU A 106 2.22 -3.85 -17.95
N ARG A 107 1.67 -3.57 -19.16
CA ARG A 107 2.27 -4.05 -20.41
C ARG A 107 3.63 -3.42 -20.71
N ALA A 108 3.87 -2.18 -20.29
CA ALA A 108 5.16 -1.53 -20.42
C ALA A 108 6.26 -2.26 -19.65
N TYR A 109 5.93 -2.89 -18.52
CA TYR A 109 6.83 -3.80 -17.80
C TYR A 109 6.88 -5.22 -18.40
N GLY A 110 6.14 -5.49 -19.48
CA GLY A 110 6.12 -6.82 -20.12
C GLY A 110 5.17 -7.83 -19.48
N ALA A 111 4.30 -7.42 -18.55
CA ALA A 111 3.32 -8.33 -17.96
C ALA A 111 2.24 -8.75 -18.96
N GLU A 112 1.86 -10.02 -18.91
CA GLU A 112 0.71 -10.57 -19.63
C GLU A 112 -0.57 -10.27 -18.84
N LEU A 113 -1.58 -9.75 -19.54
CA LEU A 113 -2.86 -9.41 -18.91
C LEU A 113 -3.94 -10.37 -19.38
N VAL A 114 -4.61 -11.00 -18.43
CA VAL A 114 -5.81 -11.81 -18.64
C VAL A 114 -7.00 -11.04 -18.09
N LEU A 115 -7.86 -10.56 -18.99
CA LEU A 115 -9.05 -9.80 -18.61
C LEU A 115 -10.19 -10.77 -18.31
N THR A 116 -10.88 -10.50 -17.19
CA THR A 116 -12.07 -11.24 -16.77
C THR A 116 -13.33 -10.38 -16.95
N PRO A 117 -14.54 -10.99 -17.05
CA PRO A 117 -15.78 -10.24 -17.16
C PRO A 117 -15.94 -9.22 -16.03
N GLY A 118 -16.33 -7.99 -16.39
CA GLY A 118 -16.52 -6.91 -15.41
C GLY A 118 -17.55 -7.22 -14.33
N SER A 119 -18.57 -8.03 -14.68
CA SER A 119 -19.63 -8.49 -13.77
C SER A 119 -19.12 -9.38 -12.62
N GLU A 120 -17.98 -10.05 -12.80
CA GLU A 120 -17.38 -10.91 -11.79
C GLU A 120 -16.45 -10.14 -10.82
N GLY A 121 -16.12 -8.90 -11.14
CA GLY A 121 -15.26 -8.05 -10.35
C GLY A 121 -13.90 -8.68 -10.01
N MET A 122 -13.31 -8.29 -8.88
CA MET A 122 -12.02 -8.85 -8.44
C MET A 122 -12.10 -10.33 -8.05
N LYS A 123 -13.27 -10.83 -7.64
CA LYS A 123 -13.44 -12.25 -7.32
C LYS A 123 -13.19 -13.13 -8.56
N GLY A 124 -13.72 -12.75 -9.73
CA GLY A 124 -13.45 -13.44 -10.99
C GLY A 124 -11.97 -13.40 -11.36
N ALA A 125 -11.31 -12.25 -11.16
CA ALA A 125 -9.88 -12.13 -11.42
C ALA A 125 -9.03 -13.05 -10.52
N VAL A 126 -9.30 -13.10 -9.22
CA VAL A 126 -8.60 -14.00 -8.28
C VAL A 126 -8.83 -15.48 -8.64
N SER A 127 -10.07 -15.86 -8.95
CA SER A 127 -10.37 -17.23 -9.39
C SER A 127 -9.63 -17.62 -10.67
N LYS A 128 -9.52 -16.68 -11.63
CA LYS A 128 -8.79 -16.91 -12.88
C LYS A 128 -7.28 -17.02 -12.66
N ALA A 129 -6.71 -16.27 -11.71
CA ALA A 129 -5.31 -16.41 -11.34
C ALA A 129 -5.02 -17.82 -10.79
N ALA A 130 -5.87 -18.32 -9.90
CA ALA A 130 -5.74 -19.67 -9.35
C ALA A 130 -5.86 -20.76 -10.44
N GLU A 131 -6.80 -20.61 -11.38
CA GLU A 131 -6.94 -21.50 -12.54
C GLU A 131 -5.66 -21.53 -13.40
N ILE A 132 -5.07 -20.37 -13.67
CA ILE A 132 -3.83 -20.27 -14.47
C ILE A 132 -2.69 -21.00 -13.76
N VAL A 133 -2.51 -20.80 -12.45
CA VAL A 133 -1.47 -21.49 -11.68
C VAL A 133 -1.67 -23.00 -11.70
N ALA A 134 -2.91 -23.47 -11.51
CA ALA A 134 -3.23 -24.91 -11.56
C ALA A 134 -2.91 -25.57 -12.91
N ASN A 135 -2.95 -24.81 -14.01
CA ASN A 135 -2.70 -25.28 -15.37
C ASN A 135 -1.32 -24.92 -15.92
N THR A 136 -0.46 -24.26 -15.13
CA THR A 136 0.87 -23.81 -15.55
C THR A 136 1.93 -24.42 -14.63
N PRO A 137 2.63 -25.49 -15.03
CA PRO A 137 3.64 -26.11 -14.18
C PRO A 137 4.72 -25.11 -13.75
N GLY A 138 4.99 -25.05 -12.44
CA GLY A 138 5.99 -24.17 -11.85
C GLY A 138 5.57 -22.69 -11.77
N ALA A 139 4.30 -22.37 -12.03
CA ALA A 139 3.77 -21.04 -11.75
C ALA A 139 3.47 -20.86 -10.26
N VAL A 140 3.77 -19.67 -9.75
CA VAL A 140 3.57 -19.29 -8.34
C VAL A 140 2.49 -18.22 -8.24
N LEU A 141 1.52 -18.41 -7.34
CA LEU A 141 0.55 -17.39 -6.98
C LEU A 141 1.11 -16.50 -5.88
N ALA A 142 1.14 -15.18 -6.08
CA ALA A 142 1.76 -14.26 -5.12
C ALA A 142 1.01 -14.16 -3.79
N LYS A 143 -0.34 -14.27 -3.78
CA LYS A 143 -1.20 -14.31 -2.58
C LYS A 143 -0.99 -13.16 -1.61
N GLN A 144 -1.07 -11.93 -2.11
CA GLN A 144 -0.75 -10.74 -1.31
C GLN A 144 -1.49 -10.61 0.03
N PHE A 145 -2.65 -11.23 0.20
CA PHE A 145 -3.48 -11.16 1.41
C PHE A 145 -3.18 -12.28 2.44
N GLU A 146 -2.44 -13.32 2.01
CA GLU A 146 -2.16 -14.53 2.81
C GLU A 146 -0.66 -14.72 3.05
N ASN A 147 0.20 -14.14 2.19
CA ASN A 147 1.63 -14.39 2.19
C ASN A 147 2.36 -13.66 3.30
N GLU A 148 2.95 -14.40 4.25
CA GLU A 148 3.67 -13.86 5.39
C GLU A 148 4.92 -13.04 5.03
N ALA A 149 5.45 -13.16 3.82
CA ALA A 149 6.51 -12.28 3.33
C ALA A 149 6.08 -10.79 3.33
N ASN A 150 4.77 -10.54 3.22
CA ASN A 150 4.21 -9.19 3.25
C ASN A 150 4.44 -8.49 4.60
N PRO A 151 3.89 -8.93 5.74
CA PRO A 151 4.20 -8.29 7.02
C PRO A 151 5.69 -8.42 7.40
N ALA A 152 6.36 -9.49 7.01
CA ALA A 152 7.77 -9.70 7.32
C ALA A 152 8.67 -8.60 6.73
N ILE A 153 8.46 -8.17 5.48
CA ILE A 153 9.27 -7.11 4.89
C ILE A 153 9.05 -5.77 5.58
N HIS A 154 7.83 -5.46 6.01
CA HIS A 154 7.55 -4.22 6.73
C HIS A 154 8.14 -4.24 8.15
N ARG A 155 8.18 -5.40 8.79
CA ARG A 155 8.88 -5.57 10.06
C ARG A 155 10.40 -5.42 9.91
N ALA A 156 10.96 -5.89 8.79
CA ALA A 156 12.40 -5.85 8.53
C ALA A 156 12.89 -4.50 7.98
N THR A 157 12.02 -3.70 7.38
CA THR A 157 12.43 -2.46 6.69
C THR A 157 11.62 -1.24 7.14
N THR A 158 10.32 -1.17 6.88
CA THR A 158 9.50 0.02 7.16
C THR A 158 9.49 0.39 8.63
N GLY A 159 9.35 -0.58 9.53
CA GLY A 159 9.39 -0.35 10.98
C GLY A 159 10.74 0.21 11.44
N PRO A 160 11.87 -0.44 11.13
CA PRO A 160 13.22 0.07 11.41
C PRO A 160 13.47 1.47 10.85
N GLU A 161 13.13 1.71 9.57
CA GLU A 161 13.29 3.03 8.95
C GLU A 161 12.54 4.13 9.72
N ILE A 162 11.27 3.89 10.10
CA ILE A 162 10.49 4.86 10.90
C ILE A 162 11.15 5.11 12.25
N TRP A 163 11.60 4.03 12.91
CA TRP A 163 12.25 4.13 14.21
C TRP A 163 13.54 4.94 14.15
N ASP A 164 14.39 4.63 13.19
CA ASP A 164 15.71 5.25 13.04
C ASP A 164 15.58 6.71 12.58
N ASP A 165 14.73 6.99 11.59
CA ASP A 165 14.49 8.35 11.07
C ASP A 165 13.84 9.29 12.11
N THR A 166 13.12 8.74 13.09
CA THR A 166 12.55 9.53 14.22
C THR A 166 13.40 9.47 15.48
N GLU A 167 14.55 8.77 15.48
CA GLU A 167 15.35 8.52 16.67
C GLU A 167 14.52 7.94 17.85
N GLY A 168 13.50 7.14 17.50
CA GLY A 168 12.55 6.56 18.45
C GLY A 168 11.50 7.53 19.00
N ALA A 169 11.42 8.75 18.49
CA ALA A 169 10.44 9.75 18.96
C ALA A 169 9.00 9.49 18.50
N VAL A 170 8.77 8.56 17.55
CA VAL A 170 7.41 8.22 17.09
C VAL A 170 6.53 7.76 18.25
N ASP A 171 5.34 8.38 18.40
CA ASP A 171 4.35 8.06 19.43
C ASP A 171 3.11 7.39 18.86
N ILE A 172 2.75 7.75 17.62
CA ILE A 172 1.57 7.22 16.93
C ILE A 172 1.98 6.85 15.50
N PHE A 173 1.65 5.63 15.09
CA PHE A 173 1.84 5.13 13.72
C PHE A 173 0.49 4.95 13.05
N VAL A 174 0.27 5.59 11.89
CA VAL A 174 -0.99 5.58 11.13
C VAL A 174 -0.80 4.91 9.78
N SER A 175 -1.61 3.91 9.49
CA SER A 175 -1.57 3.20 8.20
C SER A 175 -2.95 2.77 7.73
N GLY A 176 -3.21 2.92 6.43
CA GLY A 176 -4.41 2.39 5.79
C GLY A 176 -4.34 0.86 5.63
N ILE A 177 -5.48 0.20 5.75
CA ILE A 177 -5.60 -1.25 5.62
C ILE A 177 -6.03 -1.64 4.21
N GLY A 178 -5.07 -2.06 3.38
CA GLY A 178 -5.32 -2.80 2.14
C GLY A 178 -5.15 -4.29 2.39
N THR A 179 -3.91 -4.79 2.30
CA THR A 179 -3.57 -6.16 2.69
C THR A 179 -3.32 -6.32 4.20
N GLY A 180 -3.08 -5.23 4.93
CA GLY A 180 -2.73 -5.28 6.35
C GLY A 180 -1.25 -5.49 6.63
N GLY A 181 -0.42 -5.82 5.63
CA GLY A 181 0.99 -6.16 5.85
C GLY A 181 1.81 -5.01 6.43
N THR A 182 1.60 -3.78 5.97
CA THR A 182 2.33 -2.60 6.45
C THR A 182 2.09 -2.36 7.93
N ILE A 183 0.82 -2.27 8.34
CA ILE A 183 0.47 -1.99 9.74
C ILE A 183 0.88 -3.14 10.67
N THR A 184 0.71 -4.39 10.21
CA THR A 184 1.10 -5.58 10.97
C THR A 184 2.60 -5.60 11.19
N GLY A 185 3.38 -5.52 10.11
CA GLY A 185 4.84 -5.66 10.21
C GLY A 185 5.51 -4.47 10.91
N ALA A 186 5.26 -3.25 10.45
CA ALA A 186 5.84 -2.05 11.04
C ALA A 186 5.28 -1.80 12.45
N GLY A 187 3.97 -2.00 12.67
CA GLY A 187 3.34 -1.82 13.97
C GLY A 187 3.90 -2.75 15.04
N ARG A 188 4.08 -4.04 14.73
CA ARG A 188 4.74 -5.01 15.63
C ARG A 188 6.14 -4.56 16.00
N TYR A 189 6.97 -4.19 15.02
CA TYR A 189 8.32 -3.72 15.27
C TYR A 189 8.36 -2.49 16.18
N LEU A 190 7.51 -1.50 15.92
CA LEU A 190 7.47 -0.26 16.67
C LEU A 190 6.97 -0.47 18.10
N LYS A 191 5.91 -1.28 18.31
CA LYS A 191 5.40 -1.61 19.65
C LYS A 191 6.40 -2.42 20.48
N GLU A 192 7.19 -3.30 19.88
CA GLU A 192 8.27 -4.01 20.57
C GLU A 192 9.35 -3.05 21.10
N ARG A 193 9.65 -1.98 20.37
CA ARG A 193 10.61 -0.95 20.77
C ARG A 193 10.06 0.04 21.77
N LYS A 194 8.78 0.40 21.62
CA LYS A 194 8.08 1.39 22.45
C LYS A 194 6.69 0.88 22.82
N PRO A 195 6.55 0.12 23.93
CA PRO A 195 5.25 -0.49 24.30
C PRO A 195 4.08 0.49 24.44
N GLY A 196 4.34 1.76 24.72
CA GLY A 196 3.33 2.83 24.76
C GLY A 196 2.99 3.47 23.42
N LEU A 197 3.62 3.05 22.32
CA LEU A 197 3.30 3.54 20.99
C LEU A 197 1.91 3.08 20.57
N ARG A 198 1.10 4.00 20.04
CA ARG A 198 -0.20 3.68 19.48
C ARG A 198 -0.11 3.42 17.98
N VAL A 199 -0.82 2.39 17.54
CA VAL A 199 -0.98 2.06 16.13
C VAL A 199 -2.44 2.31 15.73
N VAL A 200 -2.66 3.09 14.69
CA VAL A 200 -4.00 3.47 14.23
C VAL A 200 -4.21 2.99 12.79
N ALA A 201 -5.25 2.20 12.62
CA ALA A 201 -5.70 1.71 11.33
C ALA A 201 -6.64 2.71 10.66
N VAL A 202 -6.61 2.78 9.33
CA VAL A 202 -7.55 3.58 8.55
C VAL A 202 -8.26 2.70 7.53
N GLU A 203 -9.60 2.77 7.54
CA GLU A 203 -10.43 2.08 6.56
C GLU A 203 -11.47 3.04 5.91
N PRO A 204 -12.08 2.67 4.77
CA PRO A 204 -13.13 3.48 4.17
C PRO A 204 -14.40 3.47 5.02
N ALA A 205 -14.97 4.66 5.26
CA ALA A 205 -16.24 4.80 5.98
C ALA A 205 -17.41 4.08 5.27
N GLU A 206 -17.32 3.91 3.95
CA GLU A 206 -18.30 3.15 3.16
C GLU A 206 -18.19 1.63 3.33
N SER A 207 -17.10 1.15 3.95
CA SER A 207 -16.84 -0.29 4.20
C SER A 207 -16.10 -0.50 5.54
N PRO A 208 -16.71 -0.13 6.69
CA PRO A 208 -16.04 -0.07 7.99
C PRO A 208 -16.03 -1.45 8.68
N ILE A 209 -15.45 -2.45 8.03
CA ILE A 209 -15.48 -3.85 8.51
C ILE A 209 -14.65 -4.10 9.76
N LEU A 210 -13.58 -3.33 9.98
CA LEU A 210 -12.73 -3.45 11.16
C LEU A 210 -13.41 -2.82 12.38
N ASN A 211 -14.25 -1.82 12.17
CA ASN A 211 -15.15 -1.23 13.19
C ASN A 211 -16.48 -2.00 13.36
N GLY A 212 -16.61 -3.19 12.74
CA GLY A 212 -17.77 -4.07 12.90
C GLY A 212 -18.94 -3.75 11.97
N GLY A 213 -18.76 -2.86 10.99
CA GLY A 213 -19.74 -2.58 9.96
C GLY A 213 -19.75 -3.62 8.82
N ALA A 214 -20.65 -3.43 7.87
CA ALA A 214 -20.76 -4.29 6.70
C ALA A 214 -19.81 -3.86 5.57
N PRO A 215 -19.30 -4.81 4.73
CA PRO A 215 -18.57 -4.46 3.53
C PRO A 215 -19.46 -3.69 2.55
N GLY A 216 -18.90 -2.66 1.92
CA GLY A 216 -19.60 -1.81 0.98
C GLY A 216 -18.71 -1.35 -0.19
N PRO A 217 -19.32 -0.93 -1.31
CA PRO A 217 -18.57 -0.39 -2.43
C PRO A 217 -18.01 0.99 -2.08
N HIS A 218 -16.71 1.20 -2.35
CA HIS A 218 -16.06 2.50 -2.14
C HIS A 218 -15.06 2.79 -3.28
N LYS A 219 -14.64 4.05 -3.38
CA LYS A 219 -13.71 4.52 -4.43
C LYS A 219 -12.29 4.81 -3.91
N ILE A 220 -11.98 4.55 -2.65
CA ILE A 220 -10.65 4.75 -2.06
C ILE A 220 -9.77 3.58 -2.50
N GLN A 221 -9.05 3.73 -3.61
CA GLN A 221 -8.18 2.68 -4.14
C GLN A 221 -6.98 2.45 -3.22
N GLY A 222 -6.68 1.18 -2.94
CA GLY A 222 -5.50 0.76 -2.17
C GLY A 222 -5.77 0.34 -0.73
N ILE A 223 -6.91 0.69 -0.17
CA ILE A 223 -7.40 0.23 1.15
C ILE A 223 -8.82 -0.31 1.02
N GLY A 224 -9.34 -0.95 2.07
CA GLY A 224 -10.71 -1.48 2.09
C GLY A 224 -10.91 -2.68 1.15
N ALA A 225 -10.32 -3.82 1.47
CA ALA A 225 -10.43 -5.04 0.67
C ALA A 225 -11.84 -5.70 0.69
N ASN A 226 -12.75 -5.18 1.53
CA ASN A 226 -14.09 -5.73 1.77
C ASN A 226 -14.10 -7.11 2.47
N PHE A 227 -12.97 -7.50 3.02
CA PHE A 227 -12.79 -8.66 3.91
C PHE A 227 -11.59 -8.39 4.82
N VAL A 228 -11.46 -9.17 5.89
CA VAL A 228 -10.29 -9.10 6.78
C VAL A 228 -9.18 -9.98 6.19
N PRO A 229 -8.02 -9.39 5.81
CA PRO A 229 -6.91 -10.17 5.25
C PRO A 229 -6.28 -11.11 6.28
N ASP A 230 -5.81 -12.29 5.84
CA ASP A 230 -5.20 -13.28 6.73
C ASP A 230 -3.90 -12.77 7.38
N VAL A 231 -3.11 -11.96 6.66
CA VAL A 231 -1.86 -11.38 7.18
C VAL A 231 -2.08 -10.19 8.13
N LEU A 232 -3.32 -9.74 8.33
CA LEU A 232 -3.63 -8.65 9.25
C LEU A 232 -3.66 -9.15 10.69
N ASP A 233 -2.73 -8.69 11.50
CA ASP A 233 -2.79 -8.85 12.94
C ASP A 233 -3.75 -7.82 13.56
N ARG A 234 -4.89 -8.29 14.03
CA ARG A 234 -5.92 -7.43 14.64
C ARG A 234 -5.56 -6.92 16.02
N GLU A 235 -4.55 -7.51 16.65
CA GLU A 235 -4.07 -7.09 17.98
C GLU A 235 -2.98 -6.01 17.88
N VAL A 236 -2.51 -5.70 16.65
CA VAL A 236 -1.43 -4.73 16.47
C VAL A 236 -1.90 -3.29 16.57
N TYR A 237 -3.14 -2.98 16.16
CA TYR A 237 -3.69 -1.63 16.20
C TYR A 237 -4.57 -1.41 17.41
N ASP A 238 -4.59 -0.16 17.90
CA ASP A 238 -5.29 0.27 19.11
C ASP A 238 -6.60 1.00 18.79
N GLU A 239 -6.70 1.51 17.55
CA GLU A 239 -7.85 2.29 17.08
C GLU A 239 -8.03 2.11 15.57
N VAL A 240 -9.27 2.22 15.09
CA VAL A 240 -9.60 2.29 13.67
C VAL A 240 -10.34 3.60 13.41
N ILE A 241 -9.89 4.35 12.40
CA ILE A 241 -10.55 5.60 11.95
C ILE A 241 -11.13 5.37 10.57
N ASP A 242 -12.44 5.63 10.44
CA ASP A 242 -13.17 5.56 9.19
C ASP A 242 -13.07 6.90 8.46
N VAL A 243 -12.64 6.88 7.19
CA VAL A 243 -12.52 8.09 6.36
C VAL A 243 -13.28 7.90 5.07
N ASP A 244 -14.15 8.84 4.71
CA ASP A 244 -14.93 8.77 3.49
C ASP A 244 -14.14 9.22 2.24
N ILE A 245 -14.72 8.96 1.05
CA ILE A 245 -14.09 9.31 -0.23
C ILE A 245 -13.91 10.82 -0.39
N THR A 246 -14.84 11.64 0.11
CA THR A 246 -14.79 13.11 -0.04
C THR A 246 -13.62 13.68 0.77
N GLN A 247 -13.49 13.27 2.03
CA GLN A 247 -12.37 13.63 2.89
C GLN A 247 -11.04 13.21 2.29
N SER A 248 -10.99 11.97 1.75
CA SER A 248 -9.78 11.41 1.12
C SER A 248 -9.33 12.22 -0.09
N VAL A 249 -10.25 12.58 -0.98
CA VAL A 249 -9.97 13.39 -2.18
C VAL A 249 -9.54 14.80 -1.80
N GLN A 250 -10.27 15.46 -0.92
CA GLN A 250 -9.94 16.81 -0.46
C GLN A 250 -8.55 16.87 0.16
N MET A 251 -8.22 15.92 1.04
CA MET A 251 -6.90 15.90 1.69
C MET A 251 -5.77 15.58 0.72
N ALA A 252 -5.95 14.66 -0.22
CA ALA A 252 -4.93 14.36 -1.22
C ALA A 252 -4.64 15.58 -2.12
N ARG A 253 -5.65 16.39 -2.44
CA ARG A 253 -5.50 17.66 -3.17
C ARG A 253 -4.81 18.73 -2.33
N ARG A 254 -5.15 18.84 -1.03
CA ARG A 254 -4.49 19.75 -0.11
C ARG A 254 -3.00 19.40 0.06
N LEU A 255 -2.65 18.12 0.17
CA LEU A 255 -1.25 17.69 0.19
C LEU A 255 -0.48 18.18 -1.04
N ALA A 256 -1.08 18.11 -2.22
CA ALA A 256 -0.45 18.64 -3.44
C ALA A 256 -0.32 20.17 -3.41
N ALA A 257 -1.37 20.89 -3.03
CA ALA A 257 -1.42 22.35 -3.09
C ALA A 257 -0.67 23.05 -1.95
N GLU A 258 -0.68 22.46 -0.74
CA GLU A 258 -0.15 23.08 0.48
C GLU A 258 1.22 22.53 0.90
N GLU A 259 1.54 21.27 0.53
CA GLU A 259 2.80 20.59 0.90
C GLU A 259 3.68 20.26 -0.33
N GLY A 260 3.16 20.39 -1.56
CA GLY A 260 3.85 19.93 -2.77
C GLY A 260 3.94 18.40 -2.88
N ILE A 261 3.12 17.66 -2.13
CA ILE A 261 3.13 16.20 -2.08
C ILE A 261 1.97 15.66 -2.92
N LEU A 262 2.26 15.25 -4.16
CA LEU A 262 1.27 14.65 -5.04
C LEU A 262 1.07 13.17 -4.68
N ALA A 263 0.02 12.85 -3.95
CA ALA A 263 -0.24 11.53 -3.39
C ALA A 263 -1.57 10.93 -3.87
N GLY A 264 -1.71 9.59 -3.75
CA GLY A 264 -2.92 8.88 -4.12
C GLY A 264 -4.06 9.04 -3.12
N ILE A 265 -5.26 8.57 -3.49
CA ILE A 265 -6.51 8.74 -2.73
C ILE A 265 -6.38 8.16 -1.31
N SER A 266 -5.84 6.94 -1.16
CA SER A 266 -5.66 6.32 0.15
C SER A 266 -4.68 7.08 1.06
N SER A 267 -3.75 7.83 0.47
CA SER A 267 -2.85 8.71 1.22
C SER A 267 -3.60 9.91 1.79
N GLY A 268 -4.57 10.44 1.02
CA GLY A 268 -5.51 11.44 1.55
C GLY A 268 -6.28 10.91 2.76
N ALA A 269 -6.77 9.68 2.69
CA ALA A 269 -7.47 9.05 3.81
C ALA A 269 -6.58 8.92 5.06
N THR A 270 -5.35 8.39 4.89
CA THR A 270 -4.44 8.21 6.04
C THR A 270 -4.00 9.53 6.65
N VAL A 271 -3.74 10.56 5.85
CA VAL A 271 -3.38 11.89 6.36
C VAL A 271 -4.57 12.57 7.02
N THR A 272 -5.80 12.42 6.53
CA THR A 272 -7.01 12.90 7.22
C THR A 272 -7.08 12.36 8.64
N ALA A 273 -6.93 11.05 8.81
CA ALA A 273 -6.91 10.41 10.13
C ALA A 273 -5.74 10.90 11.00
N ALA A 274 -4.56 11.08 10.42
CA ALA A 274 -3.39 11.59 11.16
C ALA A 274 -3.59 13.03 11.67
N LEU A 275 -4.23 13.91 10.88
CA LEU A 275 -4.54 15.27 11.30
C LEU A 275 -5.66 15.31 12.35
N GLU A 276 -6.66 14.42 12.24
CA GLU A 276 -7.67 14.25 13.30
C GLU A 276 -7.01 13.88 14.65
N LEU A 277 -6.09 12.92 14.61
CA LEU A 277 -5.31 12.54 15.79
C LEU A 277 -4.46 13.70 16.32
N ALA A 278 -3.84 14.48 15.42
CA ALA A 278 -3.00 15.62 15.76
C ALA A 278 -3.79 16.77 16.42
N ALA A 279 -5.06 16.89 16.09
CA ALA A 279 -5.97 17.89 16.68
C ALA A 279 -6.44 17.53 18.10
N ARG A 280 -6.31 16.29 18.52
CA ARG A 280 -6.76 15.83 19.85
C ARG A 280 -5.84 16.38 20.94
N PRO A 281 -6.38 17.02 22.00
CA PRO A 281 -5.57 17.64 23.05
C PRO A 281 -4.57 16.69 23.73
N GLU A 282 -4.94 15.42 23.91
CA GLU A 282 -4.10 14.39 24.52
C GLU A 282 -2.90 13.99 23.67
N ASN A 283 -2.87 14.41 22.42
CA ASN A 283 -1.78 14.17 21.50
C ASN A 283 -0.86 15.40 21.30
N ALA A 284 -1.10 16.49 22.03
CA ALA A 284 -0.24 17.65 21.98
C ALA A 284 1.22 17.28 22.33
N GLY A 285 2.17 17.74 21.52
CA GLY A 285 3.60 17.45 21.66
C GLY A 285 4.05 16.07 21.17
N LYS A 286 3.12 15.20 20.73
CA LYS A 286 3.45 13.87 20.19
C LYS A 286 3.92 13.92 18.73
N THR A 287 4.64 12.90 18.33
CA THR A 287 5.06 12.65 16.94
C THR A 287 4.21 11.56 16.32
N ILE A 288 3.51 11.90 15.24
CA ILE A 288 2.64 11.01 14.47
C ILE A 288 3.33 10.71 13.15
N VAL A 289 3.55 9.44 12.82
CA VAL A 289 4.04 9.01 11.51
C VAL A 289 2.89 8.39 10.72
N VAL A 290 2.66 8.88 9.50
CA VAL A 290 1.60 8.40 8.61
C VAL A 290 2.16 7.89 7.29
N ILE A 291 1.65 6.75 6.81
CA ILE A 291 2.04 6.18 5.52
C ILE A 291 1.35 6.93 4.38
N VAL A 292 2.16 7.48 3.45
CA VAL A 292 1.75 8.03 2.15
C VAL A 292 2.10 7.00 1.08
N ALA A 293 1.11 6.18 0.71
CA ALA A 293 1.33 4.86 0.12
C ALA A 293 1.72 4.87 -1.35
N SER A 294 1.29 5.87 -2.15
CA SER A 294 1.48 5.86 -3.61
C SER A 294 1.47 7.26 -4.21
N PHE A 295 2.08 7.40 -5.39
CA PHE A 295 2.17 8.66 -6.13
C PHE A 295 0.85 9.02 -6.82
N GLY A 296 0.50 10.30 -6.80
CA GLY A 296 -0.80 10.81 -7.25
C GLY A 296 -1.01 10.77 -8.75
N GLU A 297 0.04 10.89 -9.57
CA GLU A 297 -0.05 10.85 -11.04
C GLU A 297 -0.76 9.59 -11.56
N ARG A 298 -0.66 8.49 -10.83
CA ARG A 298 -1.35 7.21 -11.13
C ARG A 298 -2.88 7.31 -11.07
N TYR A 299 -3.42 8.37 -10.49
CA TYR A 299 -4.85 8.57 -10.23
C TYR A 299 -5.44 9.75 -10.99
N LEU A 300 -4.75 10.32 -12.00
CA LEU A 300 -5.20 11.47 -12.77
C LEU A 300 -6.57 11.25 -13.47
N SER A 301 -6.83 10.02 -13.93
CA SER A 301 -8.10 9.63 -14.57
C SER A 301 -9.15 9.08 -13.60
N THR A 302 -9.08 9.46 -12.33
CA THR A 302 -10.01 9.00 -11.28
C THR A 302 -10.72 10.19 -10.62
N VAL A 303 -11.65 9.89 -9.70
CA VAL A 303 -12.35 10.89 -8.88
C VAL A 303 -11.41 11.87 -8.16
N LEU A 304 -10.11 11.53 -8.06
CA LEU A 304 -9.13 12.42 -7.42
C LEU A 304 -8.92 13.72 -8.21
N TYR A 305 -8.92 13.65 -9.56
CA TYR A 305 -8.58 14.80 -10.40
C TYR A 305 -9.49 14.96 -11.62
N GLU A 306 -10.56 14.12 -11.76
CA GLU A 306 -11.40 14.14 -12.97
C GLU A 306 -12.11 15.48 -13.25
N ASP A 307 -12.27 16.32 -12.23
CA ASP A 307 -12.86 17.66 -12.32
C ASP A 307 -11.83 18.78 -12.56
N LEU A 308 -10.54 18.45 -12.68
CA LEU A 308 -9.48 19.39 -13.03
C LEU A 308 -9.16 19.42 -14.53
N VAL A 309 -9.97 18.75 -15.33
CA VAL A 309 -9.86 18.75 -16.80
C VAL A 309 -10.68 19.93 -17.33
N ASP A 310 -10.10 20.71 -18.28
CA ASP A 310 -10.75 21.84 -18.95
C ASP A 310 -11.95 21.41 -19.82
#